data_e0d495d62e8b4ff7c0997b75e358055e
#
_entry.id   e0d495d62e8b4ff7c0997b75e358055e
#
_cell.length_a   1.000
_cell.length_b   1.000
_cell.length_c   1.000
_cell.angle_alpha   90.00
_cell.angle_beta   90.00
_cell.angle_gamma   90.00
#
_symmetry.space_group_name_H-M   'P 1'
#
loop_
_entity.id
_entity.type
_entity.pdbx_description
1 polymer ?
#
loop_
_entity_poly.entity_id
_entity_poly.type
_entity_poly.pdbx_seq_one_letter_code
_entity_poly.pdbx_strand_id
1 'polypeptide(L)'
;MTITNVSFEEFDNTLYRVMVTAKGYKCAFVRTEPVVLDIKIRELHVPDGFSPDGDGINDNWFITGVDFYPNNTVQIYNRWELKVWEVNGYQNDNLEKSFEGLANTGSTDGKILPETVYFYVIDLGETDID
;
A
#
# COMPACT_ATOMS: atom_id res chain seq x y z
N MET A 1 -36.68 -14.42 -9.50
CA MET A 1 -36.56 -12.97 -9.79
C MET A 1 -35.26 -12.76 -10.52
N THR A 2 -35.30 -12.23 -11.73
CA THR A 2 -34.07 -11.99 -12.51
C THR A 2 -33.70 -10.52 -12.41
N ILE A 3 -32.56 -10.21 -11.85
CA ILE A 3 -32.01 -8.85 -11.80
C ILE A 3 -31.37 -8.57 -13.16
N THR A 4 -31.84 -7.56 -13.88
CA THR A 4 -31.41 -7.27 -15.25
C THR A 4 -30.41 -6.13 -15.36
N ASN A 5 -30.42 -5.18 -14.42
CA ASN A 5 -29.49 -4.08 -14.40
C ASN A 5 -29.19 -3.64 -12.97
N VAL A 6 -27.91 -3.49 -12.69
CA VAL A 6 -27.42 -2.78 -11.51
C VAL A 6 -26.62 -1.58 -12.02
N SER A 7 -27.01 -0.39 -11.66
CA SER A 7 -26.31 0.82 -12.00
C SER A 7 -25.97 1.64 -10.76
N PHE A 8 -24.89 2.38 -10.85
CA PHE A 8 -24.46 3.33 -9.83
C PHE A 8 -24.83 4.73 -10.32
N GLU A 9 -25.59 5.47 -9.53
CA GLU A 9 -25.85 6.87 -9.79
C GLU A 9 -24.96 7.71 -8.86
N GLU A 10 -24.21 8.61 -9.46
CA GLU A 10 -23.45 9.61 -8.72
C GLU A 10 -24.42 10.66 -8.15
N PHE A 11 -24.27 10.94 -6.87
CA PHE A 11 -25.06 11.93 -6.17
C PHE A 11 -24.12 12.87 -5.43
N ASP A 12 -24.00 14.10 -5.92
CA ASP A 12 -23.17 15.15 -5.34
C ASP A 12 -21.66 14.80 -5.26
N ASN A 13 -21.08 14.34 -6.38
CA ASN A 13 -19.65 14.05 -6.60
C ASN A 13 -18.96 13.08 -5.62
N THR A 14 -19.57 12.75 -4.51
CA THR A 14 -18.98 11.87 -3.47
C THR A 14 -19.95 10.80 -2.98
N LEU A 15 -21.23 10.94 -3.27
CA LEU A 15 -22.27 10.03 -2.83
C LEU A 15 -22.76 9.17 -3.99
N TYR A 16 -22.86 7.89 -3.78
CA TYR A 16 -23.33 6.92 -4.76
C TYR A 16 -24.48 6.10 -4.20
N ARG A 17 -25.44 5.77 -5.05
CA ARG A 17 -26.52 4.84 -4.71
C ARG A 17 -26.58 3.73 -5.73
N VAL A 18 -27.02 2.58 -5.29
CA VAL A 18 -27.28 1.44 -6.17
C VAL A 18 -28.75 1.47 -6.60
N MET A 19 -29.00 1.45 -7.89
CA MET A 19 -30.32 1.30 -8.46
C MET A 19 -30.44 -0.11 -9.07
N VAL A 20 -31.39 -0.88 -8.59
CA VAL A 20 -31.67 -2.22 -9.10
C VAL A 20 -33.01 -2.19 -9.83
N THR A 21 -32.99 -2.57 -11.12
CA THR A 21 -34.20 -2.69 -11.94
C THR A 21 -34.45 -4.14 -12.30
N ALA A 22 -35.71 -4.57 -12.20
CA ALA A 22 -36.11 -5.91 -12.60
C ALA A 22 -37.07 -5.83 -13.80
N LYS A 23 -36.79 -6.62 -14.82
CA LYS A 23 -37.59 -6.69 -16.06
C LYS A 23 -38.93 -7.38 -15.77
N GLY A 24 -40.04 -6.74 -16.18
CA GLY A 24 -41.37 -7.34 -16.12
C GLY A 24 -42.23 -6.93 -14.91
N TYR A 25 -41.77 -6.05 -14.05
CA TYR A 25 -42.54 -5.55 -12.91
C TYR A 25 -42.88 -4.04 -13.07
N LYS A 26 -44.09 -3.66 -12.72
CA LYS A 26 -44.60 -2.30 -12.91
C LYS A 26 -44.02 -1.24 -11.95
N CYS A 27 -43.27 -1.65 -10.94
CA CYS A 27 -42.59 -0.75 -10.00
C CYS A 27 -41.24 -1.35 -9.65
N ALA A 28 -40.36 -1.41 -10.63
CA ALA A 28 -39.23 -2.33 -10.61
C ALA A 28 -37.90 -1.63 -10.36
N PHE A 29 -37.85 -0.65 -9.49
CA PHE A 29 -36.57 -0.16 -9.03
C PHE A 29 -36.54 -0.08 -7.49
N VAL A 30 -35.45 -0.53 -6.93
CA VAL A 30 -35.10 -0.31 -5.53
C VAL A 30 -33.88 0.57 -5.51
N ARG A 31 -33.94 1.65 -4.77
CA ARG A 31 -32.82 2.55 -4.52
C ARG A 31 -32.32 2.32 -3.11
N THR A 32 -31.02 2.23 -2.96
CA THR A 32 -30.40 2.27 -1.63
C THR A 32 -30.28 3.70 -1.14
N GLU A 33 -30.09 3.88 0.17
CA GLU A 33 -29.62 5.14 0.69
C GLU A 33 -28.26 5.48 0.08
N PRO A 34 -27.98 6.77 -0.19
CA PRO A 34 -26.68 7.19 -0.70
C PRO A 34 -25.58 6.82 0.27
N VAL A 35 -24.46 6.30 -0.27
CA VAL A 35 -23.26 5.97 0.51
C VAL A 35 -22.08 6.73 -0.04
N VAL A 36 -21.15 7.09 0.81
CA VAL A 36 -19.87 7.63 0.39
C VAL A 36 -19.04 6.50 -0.19
N LEU A 37 -18.64 6.64 -1.44
CA LEU A 37 -17.69 5.73 -2.07
C LEU A 37 -16.28 6.26 -1.82
N ASP A 38 -15.60 5.72 -0.82
CA ASP A 38 -14.18 5.99 -0.57
C ASP A 38 -13.35 5.03 -1.41
N ILE A 39 -12.94 5.49 -2.59
CA ILE A 39 -12.05 4.72 -3.47
C ILE A 39 -10.62 4.97 -2.99
N LYS A 40 -10.06 4.03 -2.26
CA LYS A 40 -8.64 4.02 -1.94
C LYS A 40 -7.88 3.40 -3.11
N ILE A 41 -7.14 4.24 -3.82
CA ILE A 41 -6.19 3.75 -4.83
C ILE A 41 -5.03 3.14 -4.06
N ARG A 42 -4.88 1.83 -4.15
CA ARG A 42 -3.76 1.09 -3.56
C ARG A 42 -2.57 1.08 -4.52
N GLU A 43 -2.06 2.26 -4.80
CA GLU A 43 -0.87 2.41 -5.64
C GLU A 43 0.38 2.40 -4.75
N LEU A 44 1.31 1.50 -5.05
CA LEU A 44 2.61 1.44 -4.40
C LEU A 44 3.60 2.28 -5.20
N HIS A 45 4.19 3.28 -4.58
CA HIS A 45 5.28 4.05 -5.17
C HIS A 45 6.52 3.93 -4.28
N VAL A 46 7.58 3.38 -4.87
CA VAL A 46 8.87 3.16 -4.22
C VAL A 46 9.84 4.22 -4.73
N PRO A 47 10.36 5.11 -3.88
CA PRO A 47 11.32 6.12 -4.33
C PRO A 47 12.68 5.49 -4.65
N ASP A 48 13.39 6.09 -5.60
CA ASP A 48 14.72 5.62 -6.05
C ASP A 48 15.83 5.85 -5.02
N GLY A 49 15.57 6.65 -3.99
CA GLY A 49 16.56 6.93 -2.96
C GLY A 49 16.02 7.77 -1.81
N PHE A 50 16.81 7.89 -0.77
CA PHE A 50 16.58 8.75 0.39
C PHE A 50 17.94 9.17 0.98
N SER A 51 17.95 10.16 1.87
CA SER A 51 19.18 10.72 2.47
C SER A 51 19.03 10.82 3.99
N PRO A 52 19.48 9.79 4.75
CA PRO A 52 19.36 9.76 6.20
C PRO A 52 20.48 10.60 6.87
N ASP A 53 20.42 11.91 6.73
CA ASP A 53 21.40 12.87 7.28
C ASP A 53 20.91 13.61 8.54
N GLY A 54 19.65 13.35 8.94
CA GLY A 54 19.06 13.90 10.16
C GLY A 54 18.53 15.32 10.02
N ASP A 55 18.36 15.83 8.80
CA ASP A 55 17.82 17.16 8.56
C ASP A 55 16.28 17.24 8.60
N GLY A 56 15.62 16.10 8.73
CA GLY A 56 14.16 15.95 8.75
C GLY A 56 13.51 15.82 7.38
N ILE A 57 14.30 15.71 6.32
CA ILE A 57 13.83 15.60 4.92
C ILE A 57 14.38 14.31 4.30
N ASN A 58 13.50 13.38 3.96
CA ASN A 58 13.86 12.08 3.38
C ASN A 58 14.87 11.27 4.22
N ASP A 59 14.80 11.38 5.54
CA ASP A 59 15.66 10.64 6.47
C ASP A 59 15.33 9.14 6.49
N ASN A 60 14.12 8.77 6.12
CA ASN A 60 13.72 7.37 5.96
C ASN A 60 13.25 7.09 4.53
N TRP A 61 13.33 5.83 4.14
CA TRP A 61 12.87 5.39 2.83
C TRP A 61 11.33 5.29 2.82
N PHE A 62 10.67 6.38 2.44
CA PHE A 62 9.22 6.52 2.47
C PHE A 62 8.56 5.82 1.27
N ILE A 63 7.93 4.67 1.52
CA ILE A 63 7.24 3.88 0.50
C ILE A 63 5.76 4.25 0.50
N THR A 64 5.32 5.02 -0.49
CA THR A 64 3.92 5.42 -0.60
C THR A 64 3.02 4.21 -0.85
N GLY A 65 1.94 4.09 -0.09
CA GLY A 65 0.94 3.04 -0.26
C GLY A 65 1.27 1.72 0.45
N VAL A 66 2.44 1.57 1.07
CA VAL A 66 2.82 0.36 1.81
C VAL A 66 1.88 0.07 2.98
N ASP A 67 1.31 1.11 3.57
CA ASP A 67 0.39 1.00 4.72
C ASP A 67 -0.93 0.30 4.38
N PHE A 68 -1.27 0.17 3.09
CA PHE A 68 -2.41 -0.64 2.65
C PHE A 68 -2.16 -2.15 2.74
N TYR A 69 -0.92 -2.56 2.97
CA TYR A 69 -0.47 -3.96 2.99
C TYR A 69 0.14 -4.31 4.35
N PRO A 70 -0.65 -4.54 5.39
CA PRO A 70 -0.14 -4.72 6.76
C PRO A 70 0.73 -5.97 6.94
N ASN A 71 0.60 -6.95 6.05
CA ASN A 71 1.38 -8.19 6.06
C ASN A 71 2.59 -8.15 5.13
N ASN A 72 2.99 -6.97 4.69
CA ASN A 72 4.14 -6.81 3.81
C ASN A 72 5.46 -7.25 4.48
N THR A 73 6.42 -7.63 3.66
CA THR A 73 7.81 -7.87 4.07
C THR A 73 8.73 -7.09 3.16
N VAL A 74 9.65 -6.34 3.72
CA VAL A 74 10.64 -5.57 2.99
C VAL A 74 12.03 -6.08 3.32
N GLN A 75 12.82 -6.36 2.30
CA GLN A 75 14.19 -6.85 2.41
C GLN A 75 15.11 -5.99 1.56
N ILE A 76 16.30 -5.68 2.08
CA ILE A 76 17.31 -4.87 1.39
C ILE A 76 18.61 -5.67 1.32
N TYR A 77 19.23 -5.66 0.15
CA TYR A 77 20.45 -6.37 -0.19
C TYR A 77 21.53 -5.42 -0.71
N ASN A 78 22.78 -5.70 -0.40
CA ASN A 78 23.89 -4.98 -1.00
C ASN A 78 24.20 -5.52 -2.41
N ARG A 79 25.19 -4.93 -3.08
CA ARG A 79 25.61 -5.35 -4.44
C ARG A 79 26.19 -6.77 -4.53
N TRP A 80 26.51 -7.38 -3.40
CA TRP A 80 26.97 -8.79 -3.33
C TRP A 80 25.85 -9.76 -2.97
N GLU A 81 24.57 -9.30 -3.08
CA GLU A 81 23.38 -10.10 -2.77
C GLU A 81 23.29 -10.55 -1.29
N LEU A 82 24.01 -9.86 -0.40
CA LEU A 82 23.92 -10.11 1.03
C LEU A 82 22.80 -9.25 1.62
N LYS A 83 21.88 -9.89 2.34
CA LYS A 83 20.81 -9.17 3.03
C LYS A 83 21.40 -8.34 4.16
N VAL A 84 21.11 -7.05 4.16
CA VAL A 84 21.58 -6.08 5.16
C VAL A 84 20.48 -5.57 6.05
N TRP A 85 19.23 -5.66 5.59
CA TRP A 85 18.07 -5.23 6.36
C TRP A 85 16.81 -5.99 5.99
N GLU A 86 15.92 -6.20 6.98
CA GLU A 86 14.64 -6.88 6.78
C GLU A 86 13.63 -6.45 7.84
N VAL A 87 12.38 -6.29 7.44
CA VAL A 87 11.26 -6.08 8.36
C VAL A 87 9.98 -6.72 7.84
N ASN A 88 9.16 -7.22 8.78
CA ASN A 88 7.79 -7.62 8.52
C ASN A 88 6.84 -6.50 8.95
N GLY A 89 5.95 -6.10 8.05
CA GLY A 89 5.02 -5.00 8.30
C GLY A 89 5.72 -3.63 8.29
N TYR A 90 6.36 -3.29 7.18
CA TYR A 90 6.96 -1.97 6.98
C TYR A 90 5.93 -0.87 7.20
N GLN A 91 6.30 0.16 7.95
CA GLN A 91 5.47 1.33 8.25
C GLN A 91 6.32 2.58 8.14
N ASN A 92 5.88 3.55 7.34
CA ASN A 92 6.61 4.79 7.11
C ASN A 92 6.81 5.64 8.37
N ASP A 93 5.81 5.65 9.25
CA ASP A 93 5.79 6.50 10.45
C ASP A 93 6.31 5.79 11.72
N ASN A 94 6.89 4.61 11.57
CA ASN A 94 7.42 3.84 12.68
C ASN A 94 8.91 3.59 12.48
N LEU A 95 9.75 4.24 13.28
CA LEU A 95 11.22 4.18 13.20
C LEU A 95 11.79 2.76 13.37
N GLU A 96 11.09 1.90 14.12
CA GLU A 96 11.50 0.49 14.27
C GLU A 96 11.18 -0.37 13.04
N LYS A 97 10.29 0.11 12.18
CA LYS A 97 9.78 -0.59 11.00
C LYS A 97 10.03 0.12 9.69
N SER A 98 10.66 1.27 9.71
CA SER A 98 11.12 1.99 8.52
C SER A 98 12.63 1.85 8.34
N PHE A 99 13.09 1.98 7.10
CA PHE A 99 14.52 1.90 6.81
C PHE A 99 15.16 3.30 6.81
N GLU A 100 16.15 3.47 7.67
CA GLU A 100 16.90 4.71 7.89
C GLU A 100 18.40 4.56 7.58
N GLY A 101 18.77 3.59 6.76
CA GLY A 101 20.17 3.36 6.41
C GLY A 101 20.99 2.59 7.46
N LEU A 102 20.35 2.04 8.49
CA LEU A 102 20.98 1.17 9.48
C LEU A 102 20.71 -0.29 9.13
N ALA A 103 21.76 -1.10 9.10
CA ALA A 103 21.60 -2.55 8.95
C ALA A 103 21.01 -3.19 10.20
N ASN A 104 20.17 -4.22 10.01
CA ASN A 104 19.61 -5.01 11.10
C ASN A 104 19.80 -6.52 10.92
N THR A 105 20.61 -6.93 9.96
CA THR A 105 20.90 -8.35 9.72
C THR A 105 22.37 -8.60 9.37
N GLY A 106 22.79 -9.84 9.58
CA GLY A 106 24.09 -10.32 9.13
C GLY A 106 25.28 -9.72 9.86
N SER A 107 26.43 -9.69 9.20
CA SER A 107 27.69 -9.15 9.76
C SER A 107 27.69 -7.61 9.85
N THR A 108 26.69 -6.95 9.30
CA THR A 108 26.54 -5.50 9.29
C THR A 108 25.52 -4.99 10.30
N ASP A 109 24.91 -5.88 11.08
CA ASP A 109 23.91 -5.53 12.09
C ASP A 109 24.36 -4.37 13.00
N GLY A 110 23.48 -3.36 13.14
CA GLY A 110 23.74 -2.15 13.91
C GLY A 110 24.70 -1.15 13.26
N LYS A 111 25.16 -1.38 12.03
CA LYS A 111 26.06 -0.45 11.32
C LYS A 111 25.32 0.45 10.36
N ILE A 112 25.80 1.69 10.27
CA ILE A 112 25.38 2.60 9.20
C ILE A 112 25.86 2.03 7.87
N LEU A 113 24.95 1.90 6.93
CA LEU A 113 25.26 1.43 5.59
C LEU A 113 25.90 2.54 4.75
N PRO A 114 26.94 2.24 3.96
CA PRO A 114 27.58 3.24 3.11
C PRO A 114 26.63 3.72 2.00
N GLU A 115 26.83 4.95 1.55
CA GLU A 115 26.14 5.53 0.42
C GLU A 115 26.51 4.75 -0.87
N THR A 116 25.57 4.02 -1.40
CA THR A 116 25.72 3.22 -2.63
C THR A 116 24.35 2.72 -3.11
N VAL A 117 24.35 1.89 -4.14
CA VAL A 117 23.14 1.24 -4.66
C VAL A 117 22.85 -0.03 -3.87
N TYR A 118 21.59 -0.18 -3.48
CA TYR A 118 21.04 -1.37 -2.83
C TYR A 118 19.91 -1.95 -3.68
N PHE A 119 19.70 -3.25 -3.57
CA PHE A 119 18.56 -3.93 -4.14
C PHE A 119 17.51 -4.18 -3.06
N TYR A 120 16.25 -4.15 -3.42
CA TYR A 120 15.17 -4.42 -2.48
C TYR A 120 14.18 -5.44 -3.03
N VAL A 121 13.52 -6.12 -2.12
CA VAL A 121 12.38 -6.99 -2.39
C VAL A 121 11.26 -6.56 -1.47
N ILE A 122 10.09 -6.28 -2.03
CA ILE A 122 8.87 -5.98 -1.30
C ILE A 122 7.86 -7.07 -1.61
N ASP A 123 7.54 -7.87 -0.62
CA ASP A 123 6.43 -8.82 -0.66
C ASP A 123 5.23 -8.17 0.03
N LEU A 124 4.12 -8.02 -0.67
CA LEU A 124 2.94 -7.35 -0.13
C LEU A 124 2.11 -8.25 0.80
N GLY A 125 2.44 -9.53 0.87
CA GLY A 125 1.74 -10.48 1.72
C GLY A 125 0.28 -10.70 1.33
N GLU A 126 -0.10 -10.29 0.12
CA GLU A 126 -1.41 -10.60 -0.44
C GLU A 126 -1.36 -12.03 -1.00
N THR A 127 -2.19 -12.88 -0.47
CA THR A 127 -2.51 -14.14 -1.15
C THR A 127 -3.50 -13.79 -2.25
N ASP A 128 -3.19 -14.16 -3.49
CA ASP A 128 -4.14 -14.09 -4.60
C ASP A 128 -5.43 -14.79 -4.16
N ILE A 129 -6.45 -13.96 -3.92
CA ILE A 129 -7.80 -14.48 -3.71
C ILE A 129 -8.38 -14.64 -5.11
N ASP A 130 -8.31 -15.85 -5.61
CA ASP A 130 -9.07 -16.24 -6.81
C ASP A 130 -10.58 -16.11 -6.56
#